data_50144fb36b67fc6fd1677e65a7d891e5
#
_entry.id   50144fb36b67fc6fd1677e65a7d891e5
#
_cell.length_a   1.000
_cell.length_b   1.000
_cell.length_c   1.000
_cell.angle_alpha   90.00
_cell.angle_beta   90.00
_cell.angle_gamma   90.00
#
_symmetry.space_group_name_H-M   'P 1'
#
loop_
_entity.id
_entity.type
_entity.pdbx_description
1 polymer ?
#
loop_
_entity_poly.entity_id
_entity_poly.type
_entity_poly.pdbx_seq_one_letter_code
_entity_poly.pdbx_strand_id
1 'polypeptide(L)'
;MGNRSGKDKESAFKDSLLGKEIPVLTLDNKWYRLLGEVGRQNVKPLEDQLNELLKRQGKVNSETKEIKKLKKRLMEEIVTLVDAASNGDKAAEEQVAKNKRLVEDCNKKLEQYEDEIVDLPREINEVNRKLMLVTMEHCYETMQDYTDDIEQLDEWITSVRIELKKNLIRKQEKEAKNHQIYSYMHDIFGPEVVEIFDLRYNPEEHHPMTKAELEQKRAKEAQQGGENNDN
;
A
#
# COMPACT_ATOMS: atom_id res chain seq x y z
N MET A 1 -31.85 -8.94 18.36
CA MET A 1 -30.81 -9.56 19.21
C MET A 1 -29.41 -9.57 18.57
N GLY A 2 -29.08 -8.59 17.70
CA GLY A 2 -27.87 -8.64 16.84
C GLY A 2 -26.69 -7.72 17.23
N ASN A 3 -26.80 -6.87 18.26
CA ASN A 3 -25.82 -5.78 18.45
C ASN A 3 -24.87 -5.94 19.65
N ARG A 4 -24.99 -6.99 20.46
CA ARG A 4 -24.03 -7.27 21.57
C ARG A 4 -22.81 -8.05 21.13
N SER A 5 -22.95 -8.93 20.16
CA SER A 5 -21.83 -9.79 19.66
C SER A 5 -20.72 -8.99 18.93
N GLY A 6 -21.03 -7.85 18.30
CA GLY A 6 -20.04 -7.02 17.60
C GLY A 6 -19.14 -6.24 18.57
N LYS A 7 -19.73 -5.62 19.61
CA LYS A 7 -18.98 -4.84 20.60
C LYS A 7 -18.05 -5.73 21.45
N ASP A 8 -18.50 -6.95 21.79
CA ASP A 8 -17.67 -7.89 22.56
C ASP A 8 -16.47 -8.41 21.74
N LYS A 9 -16.65 -8.62 20.44
CA LYS A 9 -15.56 -8.98 19.51
C LYS A 9 -14.57 -7.84 19.31
N GLU A 10 -15.07 -6.62 19.19
CA GLU A 10 -14.22 -5.43 19.03
C GLU A 10 -13.41 -5.12 20.31
N SER A 11 -14.02 -5.31 21.49
CA SER A 11 -13.32 -5.20 22.78
C SER A 11 -12.24 -6.27 22.91
N ALA A 12 -12.56 -7.54 22.67
CA ALA A 12 -11.60 -8.65 22.71
C ALA A 12 -10.47 -8.48 21.67
N PHE A 13 -10.76 -7.91 20.50
CA PHE A 13 -9.75 -7.59 19.51
C PHE A 13 -8.81 -6.47 19.97
N LYS A 14 -9.35 -5.39 20.55
CA LYS A 14 -8.55 -4.32 21.16
C LYS A 14 -7.70 -4.85 22.31
N ASP A 15 -8.24 -5.70 23.14
CA ASP A 15 -7.53 -6.30 24.27
C ASP A 15 -6.39 -7.25 23.80
N SER A 16 -6.58 -7.97 22.70
CA SER A 16 -5.55 -8.83 22.12
C SER A 16 -4.36 -8.05 21.52
N LEU A 17 -4.57 -6.77 21.20
CA LEU A 17 -3.52 -5.84 20.74
C LEU A 17 -2.82 -5.13 21.92
N LEU A 18 -3.39 -5.15 23.12
CA LEU A 18 -2.77 -4.65 24.34
C LEU A 18 -1.58 -5.56 24.69
N GLY A 19 -0.37 -5.03 24.56
CA GLY A 19 0.86 -5.80 24.83
C GLY A 19 1.63 -6.27 23.60
N LYS A 20 1.12 -6.04 22.40
CA LYS A 20 1.90 -6.19 21.17
C LYS A 20 2.68 -4.91 20.90
N GLU A 21 4.00 -5.05 20.72
CA GLU A 21 4.83 -3.94 20.25
C GLU A 21 4.54 -3.67 18.77
N ILE A 22 4.00 -2.47 18.50
CA ILE A 22 3.73 -2.01 17.14
C ILE A 22 4.86 -1.06 16.78
N PRO A 23 5.61 -1.31 15.70
CA PRO A 23 6.62 -0.39 15.24
C PRO A 23 5.99 0.97 14.90
N VAL A 24 6.74 2.05 15.07
CA VAL A 24 6.26 3.39 14.69
C VAL A 24 6.09 3.44 13.17
N LEU A 25 4.86 3.47 12.71
CA LEU A 25 4.50 3.27 11.29
C LEU A 25 5.12 4.34 10.39
N THR A 26 5.11 5.61 10.82
CA THR A 26 5.66 6.71 10.03
C THR A 26 7.18 6.69 9.87
N LEU A 27 7.88 5.78 10.55
CA LEU A 27 9.32 5.54 10.38
C LEU A 27 9.61 4.34 9.47
N ASP A 28 8.59 3.59 9.03
CA ASP A 28 8.75 2.41 8.18
C ASP A 28 8.38 2.72 6.72
N ASN A 29 9.35 2.60 5.81
CA ASN A 29 9.13 2.78 4.38
C ASN A 29 8.15 1.76 3.77
N LYS A 30 7.98 0.58 4.38
CA LYS A 30 7.03 -0.43 3.90
C LYS A 30 5.59 0.01 4.14
N TRP A 31 5.34 0.71 5.25
CA TRP A 31 4.04 1.28 5.52
C TRP A 31 3.62 2.31 4.45
N TYR A 32 4.56 3.16 4.00
CA TYR A 32 4.28 4.12 2.92
C TYR A 32 4.00 3.43 1.57
N ARG A 33 4.67 2.30 1.28
CA ARG A 33 4.35 1.49 0.09
C ARG A 33 2.97 0.89 0.19
N LEU A 34 2.60 0.32 1.33
CA LEU A 34 1.27 -0.20 1.59
C LEU A 34 0.18 0.86 1.36
N LEU A 35 0.38 2.09 1.85
CA LEU A 35 -0.53 3.20 1.61
C LEU A 35 -0.61 3.62 0.13
N GLY A 36 0.41 3.36 -0.66
CA GLY A 36 0.40 3.55 -2.11
C GLY A 36 -0.59 2.62 -2.79
N GLU A 37 -0.75 1.38 -2.29
CA GLU A 37 -1.64 0.36 -2.83
C GLU A 37 -3.11 0.54 -2.37
N VAL A 38 -3.32 0.86 -1.08
CA VAL A 38 -4.67 0.90 -0.50
C VAL A 38 -5.27 2.31 -0.41
N GLY A 39 -4.48 3.34 -0.68
CA GLY A 39 -4.91 4.74 -0.56
C GLY A 39 -4.61 5.38 0.79
N ARG A 40 -4.74 6.72 0.85
CA ARG A 40 -4.40 7.54 2.03
C ARG A 40 -5.60 8.19 2.72
N GLN A 41 -6.79 7.69 2.49
CA GLN A 41 -8.00 8.27 3.09
C GLN A 41 -7.95 8.14 4.62
N ASN A 42 -8.31 9.22 5.30
CA ASN A 42 -8.37 9.31 6.77
C ASN A 42 -7.07 9.02 7.56
N VAL A 43 -5.97 8.70 6.87
CA VAL A 43 -4.67 8.38 7.49
C VAL A 43 -3.87 9.66 7.79
N LYS A 44 -3.96 10.66 6.92
CA LYS A 44 -3.13 11.87 6.95
C LYS A 44 -3.16 12.64 8.29
N PRO A 45 -4.32 12.88 8.93
CA PRO A 45 -4.35 13.61 10.20
C PRO A 45 -3.60 12.87 11.33
N LEU A 46 -3.72 11.54 11.38
CA LEU A 46 -3.02 10.71 12.37
C LEU A 46 -1.52 10.62 12.09
N GLU A 47 -1.14 10.53 10.81
CA GLU A 47 0.26 10.60 10.37
C GLU A 47 0.92 11.91 10.82
N ASP A 48 0.27 13.05 10.55
CA ASP A 48 0.78 14.36 10.94
C ASP A 48 0.89 14.50 12.46
N GLN A 49 -0.14 14.06 13.21
CA GLN A 49 -0.11 14.05 14.68
C GLN A 49 1.03 13.20 15.23
N LEU A 50 1.24 12.01 14.70
CA LEU A 50 2.32 11.11 15.12
C LEU A 50 3.69 11.73 14.85
N ASN A 51 3.87 12.34 13.67
CA ASN A 51 5.12 13.00 13.30
C ASN A 51 5.43 14.20 14.19
N GLU A 52 4.42 14.98 14.59
CA GLU A 52 4.62 16.11 15.53
C GLU A 52 5.01 15.61 16.93
N LEU A 53 4.40 14.54 17.43
CA LEU A 53 4.79 13.93 18.71
C LEU A 53 6.22 13.40 18.69
N LEU A 54 6.64 12.76 17.59
CA LEU A 54 8.02 12.28 17.41
C LEU A 54 9.02 13.44 17.37
N LYS A 55 8.71 14.52 16.67
CA LYS A 55 9.53 15.75 16.66
C LYS A 55 9.64 16.34 18.07
N ARG A 56 8.52 16.40 18.79
CA ARG A 56 8.51 16.90 20.16
C ARG A 56 9.39 16.06 21.07
N GLN A 57 9.26 14.73 20.99
CA GLN A 57 10.10 13.80 21.75
C GLN A 57 11.60 14.00 21.45
N GLY A 58 11.97 14.12 20.17
CA GLY A 58 13.35 14.38 19.75
C GLY A 58 13.88 15.71 20.32
N LYS A 59 13.04 16.77 20.27
CA LYS A 59 13.37 18.08 20.80
C LYS A 59 13.60 18.03 22.32
N VAL A 60 12.66 17.47 23.07
CA VAL A 60 12.73 17.36 24.54
C VAL A 60 13.98 16.59 24.96
N ASN A 61 14.27 15.47 24.29
CA ASN A 61 15.46 14.67 24.57
C ASN A 61 16.78 15.45 24.32
N SER A 62 16.83 16.24 23.25
CA SER A 62 18.02 17.04 22.91
C SER A 62 18.19 18.21 23.90
N GLU A 63 17.13 18.99 24.14
CA GLU A 63 17.14 20.13 25.03
C GLU A 63 17.44 19.72 26.49
N THR A 64 16.90 18.58 26.93
CA THR A 64 17.23 18.04 28.27
C THR A 64 18.73 17.78 28.42
N LYS A 65 19.37 17.20 27.39
CA LYS A 65 20.84 16.99 27.44
C LYS A 65 21.63 18.30 27.46
N GLU A 66 21.18 19.28 26.68
CA GLU A 66 21.83 20.60 26.63
C GLU A 66 21.68 21.36 27.95
N ILE A 67 20.46 21.37 28.52
CA ILE A 67 20.22 22.03 29.83
C ILE A 67 21.01 21.36 30.94
N LYS A 68 21.11 20.03 30.95
CA LYS A 68 21.96 19.32 31.95
C LYS A 68 23.43 19.71 31.83
N LYS A 69 23.95 19.86 30.61
CA LYS A 69 25.32 20.33 30.37
C LYS A 69 25.52 21.79 30.83
N LEU A 70 24.56 22.66 30.49
CA LEU A 70 24.59 24.05 30.88
C LEU A 70 24.56 24.19 32.41
N LYS A 71 23.62 23.50 33.09
CA LYS A 71 23.50 23.46 34.54
C LYS A 71 24.83 23.07 35.20
N LYS A 72 25.47 21.99 34.69
CA LYS A 72 26.78 21.54 35.20
C LYS A 72 27.83 22.62 35.08
N ARG A 73 27.94 23.30 33.95
CA ARG A 73 28.89 24.39 33.72
C ARG A 73 28.63 25.57 34.68
N LEU A 74 27.37 26.00 34.82
CA LEU A 74 27.01 27.07 35.73
C LEU A 74 27.33 26.74 37.18
N MET A 75 27.15 25.49 37.60
CA MET A 75 27.52 25.04 38.94
C MET A 75 29.04 25.04 39.17
N GLU A 76 29.83 24.61 38.16
CA GLU A 76 31.29 24.67 38.18
C GLU A 76 31.77 26.13 38.29
N GLU A 77 31.18 27.05 37.53
CA GLU A 77 31.48 28.51 37.61
C GLU A 77 31.12 29.07 38.98
N ILE A 78 30.00 28.71 39.59
CA ILE A 78 29.64 29.13 40.96
C ILE A 78 30.70 28.67 41.93
N VAL A 79 31.14 27.42 41.84
CA VAL A 79 32.17 26.89 42.75
C VAL A 79 33.49 27.66 42.63
N THR A 80 33.91 28.05 41.42
CA THR A 80 35.15 28.81 41.21
C THR A 80 35.09 30.24 41.68
N LEU A 81 33.88 30.86 41.71
CA LEU A 81 33.69 32.28 42.07
C LEU A 81 33.29 32.48 43.53
N VAL A 82 32.90 31.43 44.27
CA VAL A 82 32.33 31.54 45.61
C VAL A 82 33.32 32.11 46.61
N ASP A 83 34.61 31.75 46.50
CA ASP A 83 35.65 32.22 47.39
C ASP A 83 35.93 33.73 47.19
N ALA A 84 36.03 34.20 45.94
CA ALA A 84 36.19 35.59 45.57
C ALA A 84 34.99 36.45 46.03
N ALA A 85 33.77 35.94 45.78
CA ALA A 85 32.55 36.60 46.26
C ALA A 85 32.48 36.71 47.77
N SER A 86 32.91 35.67 48.48
CA SER A 86 32.95 35.68 49.96
C SER A 86 34.01 36.67 50.55
N ASN A 87 35.05 36.96 49.78
CA ASN A 87 36.08 37.95 50.12
C ASN A 87 35.73 39.40 49.73
N GLY A 88 34.47 39.64 49.29
CA GLY A 88 33.97 40.98 49.04
C GLY A 88 34.15 41.51 47.62
N ASP A 89 34.47 40.63 46.64
CA ASP A 89 34.48 41.00 45.25
C ASP A 89 33.02 41.06 44.70
N LYS A 90 32.54 42.30 44.52
CA LYS A 90 31.17 42.60 44.07
C LYS A 90 30.85 42.00 42.66
N ALA A 91 31.84 41.97 41.76
CA ALA A 91 31.63 41.42 40.44
C ALA A 91 31.44 39.89 40.51
N ALA A 92 32.21 39.21 41.34
CA ALA A 92 32.04 37.78 41.62
C ALA A 92 30.70 37.46 42.29
N GLU A 93 30.27 38.31 43.25
CA GLU A 93 28.99 38.17 43.93
C GLU A 93 27.80 38.30 42.98
N GLU A 94 27.79 39.32 42.10
CA GLU A 94 26.77 39.50 41.06
C GLU A 94 26.74 38.32 40.07
N GLN A 95 27.90 37.80 39.63
CA GLN A 95 27.96 36.65 38.72
C GLN A 95 27.45 35.36 39.37
N VAL A 96 27.80 35.10 40.63
CA VAL A 96 27.26 33.97 41.41
C VAL A 96 25.75 34.07 41.55
N ALA A 97 25.22 35.27 41.88
CA ALA A 97 23.77 35.47 41.96
C ALA A 97 23.06 35.24 40.64
N LYS A 98 23.63 35.70 39.53
CA LYS A 98 23.12 35.46 38.17
C LYS A 98 23.13 33.98 37.81
N ASN A 99 24.26 33.30 38.05
CA ASN A 99 24.40 31.87 37.76
C ASN A 99 23.42 31.02 38.62
N LYS A 100 23.20 31.37 39.88
CA LYS A 100 22.18 30.71 40.72
C LYS A 100 20.78 30.80 40.12
N ARG A 101 20.36 31.98 39.64
CA ARG A 101 19.06 32.16 38.97
C ARG A 101 18.95 31.30 37.71
N LEU A 102 20.00 31.26 36.89
CA LEU A 102 20.03 30.41 35.68
C LEU A 102 19.97 28.94 36.04
N VAL A 103 20.59 28.50 37.15
CA VAL A 103 20.47 27.10 37.63
C VAL A 103 19.05 26.79 38.08
N GLU A 104 18.37 27.72 38.75
CA GLU A 104 16.96 27.57 39.12
C GLU A 104 16.05 27.47 37.89
N ASP A 105 16.27 28.29 36.84
CA ASP A 105 15.54 28.21 35.57
C ASP A 105 15.80 26.91 34.83
N CYS A 106 17.05 26.42 34.84
CA CYS A 106 17.39 25.09 34.32
C CYS A 106 16.61 23.98 35.06
N ASN A 107 16.53 24.07 36.40
CA ASN A 107 15.79 23.07 37.19
C ASN A 107 14.30 23.05 36.84
N LYS A 108 13.63 24.21 36.79
CA LYS A 108 12.22 24.30 36.39
C LYS A 108 11.98 23.70 35.02
N LYS A 109 12.89 23.98 34.10
CA LYS A 109 12.73 23.48 32.72
C LYS A 109 12.99 21.96 32.62
N LEU A 110 13.93 21.43 33.40
CA LEU A 110 14.16 19.99 33.49
C LEU A 110 12.98 19.24 34.10
N GLU A 111 12.35 19.81 35.15
CA GLU A 111 11.14 19.25 35.77
C GLU A 111 9.99 19.16 34.74
N GLN A 112 9.74 20.22 33.96
CA GLN A 112 8.74 20.18 32.87
C GLN A 112 9.04 19.12 31.84
N TYR A 113 10.31 18.93 31.47
CA TYR A 113 10.71 17.92 30.50
C TYR A 113 10.68 16.49 31.05
N GLU A 114 10.85 16.29 32.35
CA GLU A 114 10.71 14.99 33.02
C GLU A 114 9.27 14.46 32.86
N ASP A 115 8.25 15.30 33.02
CA ASP A 115 6.86 14.94 32.79
C ASP A 115 6.64 14.59 31.31
N GLU A 116 7.11 15.43 30.39
CA GLU A 116 6.95 15.16 28.93
C GLU A 116 7.68 13.88 28.49
N ILE A 117 8.83 13.55 29.04
CA ILE A 117 9.59 12.34 28.72
C ILE A 117 8.78 11.07 29.11
N VAL A 118 7.96 11.15 30.14
CA VAL A 118 7.10 10.05 30.58
C VAL A 118 5.83 9.94 29.74
N ASP A 119 5.23 11.07 29.38
CA ASP A 119 3.92 11.10 28.71
C ASP A 119 4.02 10.90 27.18
N LEU A 120 5.01 11.54 26.54
CA LEU A 120 5.18 11.45 25.07
C LEU A 120 5.24 10.01 24.51
N PRO A 121 5.94 9.04 25.11
CA PRO A 121 5.92 7.67 24.63
C PRO A 121 4.52 7.03 24.68
N ARG A 122 3.69 7.37 25.66
CA ARG A 122 2.31 6.87 25.77
C ARG A 122 1.43 7.46 24.68
N GLU A 123 1.52 8.78 24.47
CA GLU A 123 0.78 9.47 23.40
C GLU A 123 1.18 8.95 22.00
N ILE A 124 2.49 8.79 21.75
CA ILE A 124 3.02 8.22 20.51
C ILE A 124 2.44 6.81 20.27
N ASN A 125 2.46 5.96 21.29
CA ASN A 125 1.92 4.60 21.17
C ASN A 125 0.40 4.60 20.91
N GLU A 126 -0.34 5.50 21.54
CA GLU A 126 -1.78 5.61 21.35
C GLU A 126 -2.13 6.05 19.92
N VAL A 127 -1.47 7.12 19.42
CA VAL A 127 -1.70 7.62 18.05
C VAL A 127 -1.23 6.61 17.02
N ASN A 128 -0.07 5.98 17.23
CA ASN A 128 0.45 4.92 16.33
C ASN A 128 -0.50 3.73 16.26
N ARG A 129 -1.13 3.33 17.37
CA ARG A 129 -2.14 2.27 17.39
C ARG A 129 -3.40 2.65 16.63
N LYS A 130 -3.89 3.90 16.80
CA LYS A 130 -5.03 4.40 16.02
C LYS A 130 -4.71 4.38 14.53
N LEU A 131 -3.52 4.84 14.16
CA LEU A 131 -3.03 4.84 12.78
C LEU A 131 -2.96 3.44 12.20
N MET A 132 -2.46 2.46 12.97
CA MET A 132 -2.44 1.05 12.57
C MET A 132 -3.85 0.53 12.31
N LEU A 133 -4.80 0.79 13.21
CA LEU A 133 -6.18 0.28 13.05
C LEU A 133 -6.82 0.81 11.79
N VAL A 134 -6.73 2.12 11.51
CA VAL A 134 -7.26 2.73 10.29
C VAL A 134 -6.57 2.16 9.04
N THR A 135 -5.25 1.98 9.09
CA THR A 135 -4.52 1.36 7.97
C THR A 135 -4.97 -0.07 7.71
N MET A 136 -5.13 -0.88 8.76
CA MET A 136 -5.58 -2.27 8.63
C MET A 136 -7.01 -2.37 8.10
N GLU A 137 -7.92 -1.50 8.56
CA GLU A 137 -9.29 -1.42 8.05
C GLU A 137 -9.28 -1.19 6.53
N HIS A 138 -8.55 -0.19 6.05
CA HIS A 138 -8.39 0.06 4.61
C HIS A 138 -7.79 -1.13 3.85
N CYS A 139 -6.79 -1.80 4.42
CA CYS A 139 -6.21 -2.98 3.79
C CYS A 139 -7.24 -4.08 3.59
N TYR A 140 -8.04 -4.37 4.62
CA TYR A 140 -9.06 -5.43 4.56
C TYR A 140 -10.22 -5.06 3.63
N GLU A 141 -10.66 -3.80 3.60
CA GLU A 141 -11.65 -3.31 2.65
C GLU A 141 -11.17 -3.50 1.20
N THR A 142 -9.97 -3.05 0.89
CA THR A 142 -9.37 -3.20 -0.45
C THR A 142 -9.20 -4.68 -0.85
N MET A 143 -8.76 -5.53 0.09
CA MET A 143 -8.64 -6.98 -0.16
C MET A 143 -10.00 -7.64 -0.41
N GLN A 144 -11.05 -7.18 0.27
CA GLN A 144 -12.42 -7.65 0.06
C GLN A 144 -12.90 -7.29 -1.35
N ASP A 145 -12.76 -6.02 -1.74
CA ASP A 145 -13.13 -5.52 -3.06
C ASP A 145 -12.41 -6.33 -4.17
N TYR A 146 -11.12 -6.57 -4.02
CA TYR A 146 -10.36 -7.41 -4.97
C TYR A 146 -10.83 -8.87 -5.01
N THR A 147 -11.25 -9.41 -3.86
CA THR A 147 -11.78 -10.78 -3.81
C THR A 147 -13.09 -10.87 -4.58
N ASP A 148 -13.99 -9.90 -4.38
CA ASP A 148 -15.27 -9.84 -5.08
C ASP A 148 -15.08 -9.66 -6.60
N ASP A 149 -14.13 -8.80 -7.01
CA ASP A 149 -13.77 -8.62 -8.42
C ASP A 149 -13.20 -9.90 -9.04
N ILE A 150 -12.33 -10.62 -8.33
CA ILE A 150 -11.75 -11.89 -8.78
C ILE A 150 -12.85 -12.94 -8.99
N GLU A 151 -13.82 -13.07 -8.09
CA GLU A 151 -14.95 -13.99 -8.22
C GLU A 151 -15.78 -13.66 -9.47
N GLN A 152 -16.11 -12.39 -9.70
CA GLN A 152 -16.85 -11.95 -10.89
C GLN A 152 -16.09 -12.24 -12.19
N LEU A 153 -14.79 -11.99 -12.20
CA LEU A 153 -13.92 -12.28 -13.35
C LEU A 153 -13.84 -13.79 -13.64
N ASP A 154 -13.77 -14.64 -12.62
CA ASP A 154 -13.74 -16.09 -12.78
C ASP A 154 -15.05 -16.63 -13.37
N GLU A 155 -16.20 -16.11 -12.92
CA GLU A 155 -17.51 -16.44 -13.49
C GLU A 155 -17.58 -16.02 -14.97
N TRP A 156 -17.16 -14.80 -15.29
CA TRP A 156 -17.14 -14.30 -16.65
C TRP A 156 -16.22 -15.12 -17.56
N ILE A 157 -14.98 -15.40 -17.12
CA ILE A 157 -14.02 -16.24 -17.87
C ILE A 157 -14.62 -17.62 -18.14
N THR A 158 -15.29 -18.21 -17.15
CA THR A 158 -15.93 -19.52 -17.29
C THR A 158 -17.05 -19.48 -18.35
N SER A 159 -17.90 -18.46 -18.33
CA SER A 159 -18.97 -18.28 -19.31
C SER A 159 -18.44 -18.11 -20.73
N VAL A 160 -17.40 -17.28 -20.90
CA VAL A 160 -16.73 -17.05 -22.19
C VAL A 160 -16.09 -18.34 -22.73
N ARG A 161 -15.44 -19.13 -21.88
CA ARG A 161 -14.88 -20.44 -22.29
C ARG A 161 -15.94 -21.41 -22.81
N ILE A 162 -17.10 -21.46 -22.16
CA ILE A 162 -18.22 -22.30 -22.58
C ILE A 162 -18.76 -21.82 -23.94
N GLU A 163 -18.94 -20.51 -24.10
CA GLU A 163 -19.45 -19.94 -25.36
C GLU A 163 -18.46 -20.13 -26.51
N LEU A 164 -17.17 -19.90 -26.25
CA LEU A 164 -16.12 -20.16 -27.24
C LEU A 164 -16.14 -21.62 -27.72
N LYS A 165 -16.25 -22.56 -26.77
CA LYS A 165 -16.33 -24.01 -27.11
C LYS A 165 -17.55 -24.32 -27.99
N LYS A 166 -18.73 -23.77 -27.65
CA LYS A 166 -19.96 -23.95 -28.46
C LYS A 166 -19.79 -23.38 -29.86
N ASN A 167 -19.20 -22.18 -29.96
CA ASN A 167 -19.00 -21.54 -31.26
C ASN A 167 -17.94 -22.25 -32.09
N LEU A 168 -16.91 -22.83 -31.48
CA LEU A 168 -15.93 -23.65 -32.18
C LEU A 168 -16.56 -24.90 -32.78
N ILE A 169 -17.42 -25.60 -32.04
CA ILE A 169 -18.17 -26.76 -32.54
C ILE A 169 -19.07 -26.36 -33.73
N ARG A 170 -19.84 -25.26 -33.57
CA ARG A 170 -20.70 -24.76 -34.65
C ARG A 170 -19.92 -24.37 -35.90
N LYS A 171 -18.73 -23.80 -35.74
CA LYS A 171 -17.85 -23.50 -36.88
C LYS A 171 -17.45 -24.77 -37.61
N GLN A 172 -16.94 -25.76 -36.87
CA GLN A 172 -16.54 -27.05 -37.47
C GLN A 172 -17.68 -27.76 -38.20
N GLU A 173 -18.89 -27.75 -37.63
CA GLU A 173 -20.09 -28.29 -38.28
C GLU A 173 -20.41 -27.57 -39.59
N LYS A 174 -20.29 -26.24 -39.63
CA LYS A 174 -20.53 -25.47 -40.86
C LYS A 174 -19.45 -25.68 -41.90
N GLU A 175 -18.18 -25.78 -41.49
CA GLU A 175 -17.05 -26.10 -42.38
C GLU A 175 -17.25 -27.48 -43.01
N ALA A 176 -17.62 -28.50 -42.23
CA ALA A 176 -17.92 -29.84 -42.74
C ALA A 176 -19.09 -29.84 -43.75
N LYS A 177 -20.17 -29.09 -43.44
CA LYS A 177 -21.30 -28.94 -44.35
C LYS A 177 -20.93 -28.23 -45.66
N ASN A 178 -20.13 -27.17 -45.58
CA ASN A 178 -19.65 -26.47 -46.77
C ASN A 178 -18.84 -27.42 -47.67
N HIS A 179 -17.93 -28.17 -47.07
CA HIS A 179 -17.14 -29.16 -47.82
C HIS A 179 -18.03 -30.25 -48.47
N GLN A 180 -19.03 -30.72 -47.73
CA GLN A 180 -20.00 -31.71 -48.26
C GLN A 180 -20.83 -31.14 -49.44
N ILE A 181 -21.31 -29.89 -49.30
CA ILE A 181 -22.06 -29.22 -50.38
C ILE A 181 -21.16 -29.07 -51.62
N TYR A 182 -19.93 -28.63 -51.44
CA TYR A 182 -18.99 -28.46 -52.53
C TYR A 182 -18.66 -29.76 -53.25
N SER A 183 -18.48 -30.86 -52.49
CA SER A 183 -18.31 -32.18 -53.06
C SER A 183 -19.52 -32.61 -53.88
N TYR A 184 -20.74 -32.40 -53.38
CA TYR A 184 -21.97 -32.71 -54.12
C TYR A 184 -22.11 -31.88 -55.42
N MET A 185 -21.70 -30.58 -55.37
CA MET A 185 -21.70 -29.74 -56.56
C MET A 185 -20.78 -30.32 -57.66
N HIS A 186 -19.59 -30.76 -57.29
CA HIS A 186 -18.66 -31.43 -58.23
C HIS A 186 -19.20 -32.70 -58.76
N ASP A 187 -19.83 -33.53 -57.94
CA ASP A 187 -20.40 -34.83 -58.36
C ASP A 187 -21.62 -34.69 -59.31
N ILE A 188 -22.44 -33.62 -59.06
CA ILE A 188 -23.69 -33.47 -59.85
C ILE A 188 -23.45 -32.64 -61.11
N PHE A 189 -22.71 -31.53 -61.03
CA PHE A 189 -22.56 -30.57 -62.11
C PHE A 189 -21.26 -30.74 -62.92
N GLY A 190 -20.31 -31.45 -62.34
CA GLY A 190 -18.97 -31.63 -62.90
C GLY A 190 -18.04 -30.45 -62.60
N PRO A 191 -16.71 -30.66 -62.63
CA PRO A 191 -15.73 -29.69 -62.26
C PRO A 191 -15.76 -28.42 -63.12
N GLU A 192 -16.00 -28.56 -64.44
CA GLU A 192 -16.03 -27.46 -65.41
C GLU A 192 -17.11 -26.39 -65.06
N VAL A 193 -18.31 -26.88 -64.67
CA VAL A 193 -19.42 -25.98 -64.28
C VAL A 193 -19.14 -25.31 -62.92
N VAL A 194 -18.61 -26.08 -61.97
CA VAL A 194 -18.26 -25.52 -60.62
C VAL A 194 -17.20 -24.48 -60.75
N GLU A 195 -16.15 -24.66 -61.56
CA GLU A 195 -15.10 -23.69 -61.80
C GLU A 195 -15.63 -22.36 -62.36
N ILE A 196 -16.63 -22.37 -63.27
CA ILE A 196 -17.28 -21.16 -63.79
C ILE A 196 -17.98 -20.35 -62.61
N PHE A 197 -18.66 -21.09 -61.77
CA PHE A 197 -19.32 -20.46 -60.61
C PHE A 197 -18.31 -19.97 -59.54
N ASP A 198 -17.23 -20.73 -59.34
CA ASP A 198 -16.14 -20.36 -58.44
C ASP A 198 -15.49 -19.03 -58.87
N LEU A 199 -15.23 -18.82 -60.17
CA LEU A 199 -14.76 -17.55 -60.70
C LEU A 199 -15.73 -16.39 -60.45
N ARG A 200 -17.04 -16.64 -60.41
CA ARG A 200 -18.05 -15.60 -60.16
C ARG A 200 -18.21 -15.25 -58.69
N TYR A 201 -18.11 -16.20 -57.78
CA TYR A 201 -18.37 -16.04 -56.35
C TYR A 201 -17.10 -15.91 -55.52
N ASN A 202 -15.92 -15.91 -56.14
CA ASN A 202 -14.61 -15.79 -55.51
C ASN A 202 -14.44 -16.74 -54.30
N PRO A 203 -14.47 -18.07 -54.53
CA PRO A 203 -14.50 -19.08 -53.48
C PRO A 203 -13.19 -19.10 -52.65
N GLU A 204 -12.10 -18.51 -53.14
CA GLU A 204 -10.86 -18.36 -52.35
C GLU A 204 -11.08 -17.59 -51.04
N GLU A 205 -12.06 -16.70 -50.99
CA GLU A 205 -12.46 -16.04 -49.73
C GLU A 205 -13.36 -16.91 -48.84
N HIS A 206 -14.04 -17.94 -49.43
CA HIS A 206 -15.05 -18.73 -48.73
C HIS A 206 -14.72 -20.24 -48.66
N HIS A 207 -13.58 -20.66 -49.20
CA HIS A 207 -13.14 -22.04 -49.10
C HIS A 207 -12.93 -22.43 -47.63
N PRO A 208 -13.49 -23.58 -47.17
CA PRO A 208 -13.11 -24.13 -45.89
C PRO A 208 -11.60 -24.41 -45.94
N MET A 209 -10.84 -23.64 -45.15
CA MET A 209 -9.38 -23.77 -45.09
C MET A 209 -9.00 -25.24 -44.89
N THR A 210 -8.10 -25.74 -45.70
CA THR A 210 -7.51 -27.06 -45.50
C THR A 210 -6.79 -27.09 -44.14
N LYS A 211 -6.60 -28.29 -43.60
CA LYS A 211 -5.92 -28.46 -42.31
C LYS A 211 -4.53 -27.79 -42.29
N ALA A 212 -3.82 -27.82 -43.42
CA ALA A 212 -2.52 -27.19 -43.60
C ALA A 212 -2.57 -25.63 -43.56
N GLU A 213 -3.59 -25.03 -44.21
CA GLU A 213 -3.80 -23.57 -44.19
C GLU A 213 -4.21 -23.09 -42.82
N LEU A 214 -5.01 -23.89 -42.10
CA LEU A 214 -5.41 -23.58 -40.72
C LEU A 214 -4.21 -23.61 -39.77
N GLU A 215 -3.29 -24.54 -39.94
CA GLU A 215 -2.04 -24.63 -39.17
C GLU A 215 -1.10 -23.47 -39.52
N GLN A 216 -0.98 -23.07 -40.78
CA GLN A 216 -0.19 -21.91 -41.21
C GLN A 216 -0.78 -20.60 -40.69
N LYS A 217 -2.11 -20.44 -40.70
CA LYS A 217 -2.78 -19.25 -40.14
C LYS A 217 -2.58 -19.14 -38.64
N ARG A 218 -2.72 -20.24 -37.89
CA ARG A 218 -2.43 -20.29 -36.45
C ARG A 218 -0.98 -19.97 -36.11
N ALA A 219 -0.04 -20.45 -36.93
CA ALA A 219 1.39 -20.13 -36.76
C ALA A 219 1.67 -18.65 -36.99
N LYS A 220 1.02 -18.01 -37.96
CA LYS A 220 1.13 -16.57 -38.22
C LYS A 220 0.50 -15.71 -37.11
N GLU A 221 -0.68 -16.10 -36.63
CA GLU A 221 -1.37 -15.43 -35.53
C GLU A 221 -0.59 -15.54 -34.20
N ALA A 222 0.05 -16.70 -33.97
CA ALA A 222 0.93 -16.88 -32.79
C ALA A 222 2.21 -16.02 -32.85
N GLN A 223 2.75 -15.76 -34.04
CA GLN A 223 3.90 -14.86 -34.21
C GLN A 223 3.53 -13.38 -34.04
N GLN A 224 2.36 -12.95 -34.49
CA GLN A 224 1.86 -11.58 -34.33
C GLN A 224 1.40 -11.26 -32.89
N GLY A 225 0.92 -12.27 -32.15
CA GLY A 225 0.55 -12.11 -30.74
C GLY A 225 1.74 -11.99 -29.78
N GLY A 226 2.93 -12.39 -30.21
CA GLY A 226 4.17 -12.27 -29.41
C GLY A 226 4.82 -10.89 -29.45
N GLU A 227 4.57 -10.08 -30.46
CA GLU A 227 5.19 -8.75 -30.62
C GLU A 227 4.46 -7.62 -29.86
N ASN A 228 3.26 -7.86 -29.36
CA ASN A 228 2.47 -6.82 -28.64
C ASN A 228 2.59 -6.87 -27.10
N ASN A 229 3.45 -7.73 -26.54
CA ASN A 229 3.61 -7.84 -25.08
C ASN A 229 4.91 -7.24 -24.53
N ASP A 230 5.72 -6.59 -25.38
CA ASP A 230 6.99 -5.94 -24.97
C ASP A 230 7.00 -4.41 -25.18
N ASN A 231 5.88 -3.73 -24.91
CA ASN A 231 5.88 -2.26 -24.82
C ASN A 231 5.15 -1.76 -23.57
#